data_0699a4faf9a5e1605ed9de72e3323a87
#
_entry.id   0699a4faf9a5e1605ed9de72e3323a87
#
_cell.length_a   1.000
_cell.length_b   1.000
_cell.length_c   1.000
_cell.angle_alpha   90.00
_cell.angle_beta   90.00
_cell.angle_gamma   90.00
#
_symmetry.space_group_name_H-M   'P 1'
#
loop_
_entity.id
_entity.type
_entity.pdbx_description
1 polymer ?
#
loop_
_entity_poly.entity_id
_entity_poly.type
_entity_poly.pdbx_seq_one_letter_code
_entity_poly.pdbx_strand_id
1 'polypeptide(L)'
;MNLLGQKITLRRILGMIAGVVIIGIGIAVFKFSRLGNDSISALNLRLAELVGLPFSIENVLMNLCLFVPQLLWGRRYIGLGTIINSFCIGFIVTLTGDAMTAVFGSADTLPVQLLWVAVAVLVIALGCSLYQTADLGVAPYDALSLMLADRLPFPYFGCRVFTDALCAVLAFLLGGLIGLGTLICAFGLGPFVQFFTRHFSEKLLRYKPEKK
;
A
#
# COMPACT_ATOMS: atom_id res chain seq x y z
N MET A 1 21.33 -15.27 5.82
CA MET A 1 21.37 -14.90 4.41
C MET A 1 21.56 -13.40 4.33
N ASN A 2 22.65 -12.93 3.77
CA ASN A 2 22.94 -11.49 3.67
C ASN A 2 22.55 -11.01 2.28
N LEU A 3 21.42 -10.32 2.15
CA LEU A 3 21.12 -9.53 0.97
C LEU A 3 21.52 -8.08 1.31
N LEU A 4 22.50 -7.55 0.60
CA LEU A 4 23.02 -6.18 0.78
C LEU A 4 23.64 -5.87 2.16
N GLY A 5 24.34 -6.85 2.79
CA GLY A 5 25.10 -6.59 4.04
C GLY A 5 24.28 -6.52 5.33
N GLN A 6 22.97 -6.70 5.28
CA GLN A 6 22.11 -6.67 6.47
C GLN A 6 21.73 -8.09 6.93
N LYS A 7 21.80 -8.35 8.24
CA LYS A 7 21.33 -9.61 8.82
C LYS A 7 19.81 -9.73 8.67
N ILE A 8 19.36 -10.62 7.78
CA ILE A 8 17.95 -10.95 7.65
C ILE A 8 17.54 -11.84 8.83
N THR A 9 16.67 -11.34 9.68
CA THR A 9 16.12 -12.07 10.83
C THR A 9 14.77 -12.65 10.47
N LEU A 10 14.45 -13.85 10.98
CA LEU A 10 13.12 -14.47 10.78
C LEU A 10 11.98 -13.53 11.16
N ARG A 11 12.16 -12.74 12.23
CA ARG A 11 11.15 -11.74 12.66
C ARG A 11 10.87 -10.68 11.59
N ARG A 12 11.90 -10.23 10.87
CA ARG A 12 11.74 -9.25 9.77
C ARG A 12 10.99 -9.86 8.60
N ILE A 13 11.27 -11.13 8.25
CA ILE A 13 10.55 -11.85 7.19
C ILE A 13 9.08 -12.03 7.57
N LEU A 14 8.80 -12.51 8.78
CA LEU A 14 7.44 -12.68 9.26
C LEU A 14 6.69 -11.34 9.36
N GLY A 15 7.35 -10.29 9.82
CA GLY A 15 6.78 -8.95 9.87
C GLY A 15 6.45 -8.39 8.48
N MET A 16 7.32 -8.62 7.50
CA MET A 16 7.08 -8.26 6.10
C MET A 16 5.86 -9.00 5.54
N ILE A 17 5.81 -10.32 5.69
CA ILE A 17 4.69 -11.14 5.20
C ILE A 17 3.39 -10.71 5.87
N ALA A 18 3.39 -10.60 7.21
CA ALA A 18 2.22 -10.12 7.96
C ALA A 18 1.79 -8.72 7.49
N GLY A 19 2.75 -7.82 7.26
CA GLY A 19 2.49 -6.48 6.75
C GLY A 19 1.79 -6.51 5.39
N VAL A 20 2.27 -7.32 4.44
CA VAL A 20 1.66 -7.47 3.10
C VAL A 20 0.23 -8.02 3.21
N VAL A 21 0.02 -9.05 4.05
CA VAL A 21 -1.32 -9.63 4.27
C VAL A 21 -2.27 -8.58 4.86
N ILE A 22 -1.83 -7.86 5.88
CA ILE A 22 -2.64 -6.82 6.55
C ILE A 22 -2.95 -5.67 5.57
N ILE A 23 -2.01 -5.25 4.72
CA ILE A 23 -2.26 -4.24 3.68
C ILE A 23 -3.35 -4.74 2.72
N GLY A 24 -3.24 -5.95 2.20
CA GLY A 24 -4.22 -6.52 1.29
C GLY A 24 -5.62 -6.60 1.90
N ILE A 25 -5.73 -7.02 3.16
CA ILE A 25 -6.99 -6.99 3.92
C ILE A 25 -7.52 -5.56 4.02
N GLY A 26 -6.67 -4.60 4.40
CA GLY A 26 -7.06 -3.20 4.54
C GLY A 26 -7.58 -2.59 3.24
N ILE A 27 -6.95 -2.88 2.09
CA ILE A 27 -7.41 -2.44 0.76
C ILE A 27 -8.78 -3.05 0.44
N ALA A 28 -9.00 -4.33 0.75
CA ALA A 28 -10.30 -4.98 0.55
C ALA A 28 -11.41 -4.34 1.41
N VAL A 29 -11.11 -4.05 2.69
CA VAL A 29 -12.02 -3.33 3.61
C VAL A 29 -12.34 -1.94 3.06
N PHE A 30 -11.33 -1.26 2.52
CA PHE A 30 -11.51 0.06 1.92
C PHE A 30 -12.43 0.00 0.70
N LYS A 31 -12.18 -0.94 -0.22
CA LYS A 31 -13.02 -1.20 -1.38
C LYS A 31 -14.47 -1.50 -0.97
N PHE A 32 -14.66 -2.28 0.09
CA PHE A 32 -15.98 -2.62 0.63
C PHE A 32 -16.76 -1.39 1.12
N SER A 33 -16.08 -0.34 1.60
CA SER A 33 -16.71 0.91 2.06
C SER A 33 -17.44 1.69 0.95
N ARG A 34 -17.09 1.48 -0.32
CA ARG A 34 -17.61 2.21 -1.50
C ARG A 34 -17.39 3.73 -1.48
N LEU A 35 -16.57 4.25 -0.56
CA LEU A 35 -16.22 5.68 -0.49
C LEU A 35 -14.90 6.02 -1.19
N GLY A 36 -14.40 5.13 -2.02
CA GLY A 36 -13.12 5.26 -2.72
C GLY A 36 -12.13 4.20 -2.26
N ASN A 37 -10.86 4.41 -2.55
CA ASN A 37 -9.75 3.55 -2.13
C ASN A 37 -8.49 4.41 -1.91
N ASP A 38 -7.38 3.80 -1.48
CA ASP A 38 -6.09 4.47 -1.58
C ASP A 38 -5.77 4.79 -3.05
N SER A 39 -5.00 5.84 -3.27
CA SER A 39 -4.86 6.47 -4.59
C SER A 39 -4.39 5.51 -5.69
N ILE A 40 -3.38 4.66 -5.40
CA ILE A 40 -2.89 3.70 -6.39
C ILE A 40 -3.89 2.56 -6.63
N SER A 41 -4.54 2.05 -5.59
CA SER A 41 -5.55 1.00 -5.75
C SER A 41 -6.79 1.52 -6.49
N ALA A 42 -7.17 2.79 -6.30
CA ALA A 42 -8.25 3.42 -7.06
C ALA A 42 -7.90 3.50 -8.56
N LEU A 43 -6.66 3.86 -8.89
CA LEU A 43 -6.17 3.88 -10.26
C LEU A 43 -6.15 2.46 -10.87
N ASN A 44 -5.59 1.50 -10.16
CA ASN A 44 -5.50 0.11 -10.59
C ASN A 44 -6.89 -0.52 -10.80
N LEU A 45 -7.84 -0.28 -9.90
CA LEU A 45 -9.20 -0.74 -10.05
C LEU A 45 -9.84 -0.18 -11.33
N ARG A 46 -9.63 1.10 -11.59
CA ARG A 46 -10.19 1.73 -12.79
C ARG A 46 -9.54 1.22 -14.07
N LEU A 47 -8.24 1.03 -14.08
CA LEU A 47 -7.53 0.43 -15.21
C LEU A 47 -7.97 -1.01 -15.45
N ALA A 48 -8.13 -1.80 -14.38
CA ALA A 48 -8.67 -3.16 -14.47
C ALA A 48 -10.04 -3.21 -15.14
N GLU A 49 -10.95 -2.31 -14.75
CA GLU A 49 -12.27 -2.16 -15.37
C GLU A 49 -12.20 -1.78 -16.85
N LEU A 50 -11.34 -0.82 -17.21
CA LEU A 50 -11.21 -0.34 -18.60
C LEU A 50 -10.63 -1.41 -19.53
N VAL A 51 -9.70 -2.22 -19.04
CA VAL A 51 -9.04 -3.28 -19.82
C VAL A 51 -9.80 -4.60 -19.74
N GLY A 52 -10.77 -4.73 -18.81
CA GLY A 52 -11.55 -5.96 -18.61
C GLY A 52 -10.74 -7.07 -17.91
N LEU A 53 -9.74 -6.72 -17.10
CA LEU A 53 -8.91 -7.66 -16.35
C LEU A 53 -9.34 -7.74 -14.88
N PRO A 54 -9.13 -8.89 -14.21
CA PRO A 54 -9.24 -8.96 -12.76
C PRO A 54 -8.22 -8.02 -12.08
N PHE A 55 -8.61 -7.40 -10.97
CA PHE A 55 -7.73 -6.51 -10.19
C PHE A 55 -6.39 -7.16 -9.83
N SER A 56 -6.39 -8.46 -9.53
CA SER A 56 -5.17 -9.19 -9.19
C SER A 56 -4.15 -9.20 -10.33
N ILE A 57 -4.60 -9.36 -11.57
CA ILE A 57 -3.74 -9.38 -12.77
C ILE A 57 -3.28 -7.96 -13.09
N GLU A 58 -4.20 -7.01 -13.10
CA GLU A 58 -3.88 -5.60 -13.37
C GLU A 58 -2.85 -5.07 -12.35
N ASN A 59 -3.03 -5.35 -11.07
CA ASN A 59 -2.09 -4.94 -10.02
C ASN A 59 -0.67 -5.49 -10.27
N VAL A 60 -0.55 -6.73 -10.73
CA VAL A 60 0.75 -7.31 -11.10
C VAL A 60 1.35 -6.56 -12.30
N LEU A 61 0.58 -6.27 -13.34
CA LEU A 61 1.04 -5.55 -14.53
C LEU A 61 1.49 -4.14 -14.17
N MET A 62 0.71 -3.41 -13.35
CA MET A 62 1.09 -2.08 -12.87
C MET A 62 2.40 -2.13 -12.07
N ASN A 63 2.53 -3.09 -11.17
CA ASN A 63 3.77 -3.26 -10.40
C ASN A 63 4.96 -3.59 -11.31
N LEU A 64 4.79 -4.37 -12.38
CA LEU A 64 5.84 -4.62 -13.37
C LEU A 64 6.23 -3.33 -14.11
N CYS A 65 5.26 -2.52 -14.52
CA CYS A 65 5.53 -1.21 -15.14
C CYS A 65 6.31 -0.29 -14.19
N LEU A 66 5.89 -0.21 -12.93
CA LEU A 66 6.55 0.63 -11.91
C LEU A 66 7.89 0.04 -11.44
N PHE A 67 8.11 -1.25 -11.63
CA PHE A 67 9.39 -1.89 -11.34
C PHE A 67 10.52 -1.41 -12.28
N VAL A 68 10.18 -0.99 -13.50
CA VAL A 68 11.19 -0.46 -14.44
C VAL A 68 11.91 0.76 -13.88
N PRO A 69 11.24 1.86 -13.49
CA PRO A 69 11.91 2.99 -12.87
C PRO A 69 12.58 2.62 -11.54
N GLN A 70 12.01 1.70 -10.76
CA GLN A 70 12.65 1.20 -9.55
C GLN A 70 13.97 0.47 -9.86
N LEU A 71 14.02 -0.33 -10.93
CA LEU A 71 15.25 -1.02 -11.35
C LEU A 71 16.32 -0.06 -11.85
N LEU A 72 15.92 1.01 -12.55
CA LEU A 72 16.85 2.00 -13.10
C LEU A 72 17.41 2.94 -12.02
N TRP A 73 16.55 3.38 -11.11
CA TRP A 73 16.86 4.49 -10.21
C TRP A 73 16.78 4.17 -8.73
N GLY A 74 16.13 3.06 -8.35
CA GLY A 74 15.85 2.68 -6.97
C GLY A 74 16.27 1.26 -6.60
N ARG A 75 17.35 0.73 -7.18
CA ARG A 75 17.81 -0.66 -6.94
C ARG A 75 17.96 -1.01 -5.47
N ARG A 76 18.31 -0.04 -4.63
CA ARG A 76 18.44 -0.21 -3.17
C ARG A 76 17.14 -0.55 -2.46
N TYR A 77 16.01 -0.26 -3.10
CA TYR A 77 14.67 -0.53 -2.58
C TYR A 77 14.12 -1.88 -3.04
N ILE A 78 14.84 -2.60 -3.90
CA ILE A 78 14.44 -3.91 -4.41
C ILE A 78 14.85 -4.99 -3.41
N GLY A 79 13.92 -5.86 -3.06
CA GLY A 79 14.17 -6.98 -2.16
C GLY A 79 13.05 -8.01 -2.18
N LEU A 80 13.07 -8.94 -1.22
CA LEU A 80 12.02 -9.97 -1.10
C LEU A 80 10.63 -9.34 -0.94
N GLY A 81 10.52 -8.25 -0.17
CA GLY A 81 9.27 -7.54 0.03
C GLY A 81 8.70 -6.97 -1.26
N THR A 82 9.54 -6.49 -2.18
CA THR A 82 9.09 -6.00 -3.49
C THR A 82 8.37 -7.09 -4.28
N ILE A 83 8.96 -8.28 -4.34
CA ILE A 83 8.39 -9.42 -5.08
C ILE A 83 7.09 -9.87 -4.43
N ILE A 84 7.12 -10.15 -3.12
CA ILE A 84 5.95 -10.67 -2.40
C ILE A 84 4.79 -9.67 -2.46
N ASN A 85 5.06 -8.39 -2.25
CA ASN A 85 4.03 -7.35 -2.34
C ASN A 85 3.41 -7.30 -3.75
N SER A 86 4.24 -7.22 -4.79
CA SER A 86 3.77 -7.07 -6.18
C SER A 86 2.89 -8.22 -6.65
N PHE A 87 3.17 -9.44 -6.21
CA PHE A 87 2.40 -10.62 -6.66
C PHE A 87 1.26 -10.98 -5.72
N CYS A 88 1.39 -10.78 -4.40
CA CYS A 88 0.42 -11.30 -3.44
C CYS A 88 -0.72 -10.34 -3.12
N ILE A 89 -0.49 -9.02 -3.12
CA ILE A 89 -1.51 -8.05 -2.68
C ILE A 89 -2.80 -8.17 -3.47
N GLY A 90 -2.73 -8.23 -4.80
CA GLY A 90 -3.93 -8.30 -5.64
C GLY A 90 -4.79 -9.53 -5.33
N PHE A 91 -4.16 -10.68 -5.10
CA PHE A 91 -4.88 -11.92 -4.74
C PHE A 91 -5.52 -11.83 -3.35
N ILE A 92 -4.80 -11.27 -2.37
CA ILE A 92 -5.31 -11.08 -1.02
C ILE A 92 -6.52 -10.14 -1.03
N VAL A 93 -6.44 -9.03 -1.78
CA VAL A 93 -7.55 -8.07 -1.92
C VAL A 93 -8.78 -8.73 -2.53
N THR A 94 -8.62 -9.52 -3.60
CA THR A 94 -9.75 -10.21 -4.24
C THR A 94 -10.38 -11.21 -3.28
N LEU A 95 -9.58 -12.12 -2.70
CA LEU A 95 -10.08 -13.15 -1.78
C LEU A 95 -10.78 -12.55 -0.55
N THR A 96 -10.18 -11.53 0.05
CA THR A 96 -10.76 -10.86 1.23
C THR A 96 -12.02 -10.08 0.85
N GLY A 97 -12.04 -9.41 -0.31
CA GLY A 97 -13.21 -8.65 -0.78
C GLY A 97 -14.42 -9.55 -1.03
N ASP A 98 -14.19 -10.72 -1.65
CA ASP A 98 -15.25 -11.72 -1.88
C ASP A 98 -15.80 -12.27 -0.54
N ALA A 99 -14.90 -12.57 0.42
CA ALA A 99 -15.29 -13.03 1.75
C ALA A 99 -16.08 -11.96 2.52
N MET A 100 -15.66 -10.70 2.47
CA MET A 100 -16.36 -9.59 3.13
C MET A 100 -17.77 -9.40 2.55
N THR A 101 -17.90 -9.44 1.24
CA THR A 101 -19.21 -9.32 0.58
C THR A 101 -20.12 -10.49 0.94
N ALA A 102 -19.59 -11.70 1.05
CA ALA A 102 -20.34 -12.88 1.45
C ALA A 102 -20.83 -12.82 2.91
N VAL A 103 -20.03 -12.23 3.83
CA VAL A 103 -20.34 -12.19 5.26
C VAL A 103 -21.18 -10.96 5.65
N PHE A 104 -20.81 -9.78 5.13
CA PHE A 104 -21.40 -8.51 5.55
C PHE A 104 -22.42 -7.92 4.55
N GLY A 105 -22.56 -8.53 3.36
CA GLY A 105 -23.42 -8.01 2.31
C GLY A 105 -22.84 -6.74 1.68
N SER A 106 -23.50 -5.60 1.89
CA SER A 106 -23.09 -4.31 1.33
C SER A 106 -23.10 -3.20 2.39
N ALA A 107 -22.19 -2.25 2.25
CA ALA A 107 -22.16 -1.04 3.09
C ALA A 107 -23.04 0.05 2.42
N ASP A 108 -24.33 0.09 2.77
CA ASP A 108 -25.29 0.92 2.04
C ASP A 108 -25.54 2.29 2.71
N THR A 109 -25.16 2.47 3.98
CA THR A 109 -25.35 3.72 4.70
C THR A 109 -24.04 4.47 4.93
N LEU A 110 -24.09 5.79 4.80
CA LEU A 110 -22.91 6.65 4.96
C LEU A 110 -22.15 6.45 6.30
N PRO A 111 -22.83 6.33 7.48
CA PRO A 111 -22.12 6.07 8.74
C PRO A 111 -21.36 4.74 8.73
N VAL A 112 -21.94 3.68 8.15
CA VAL A 112 -21.30 2.36 8.03
C VAL A 112 -20.12 2.44 7.07
N GLN A 113 -20.27 3.13 5.96
CA GLN A 113 -19.17 3.37 4.99
C GLN A 113 -17.99 4.11 5.63
N LEU A 114 -18.28 5.19 6.39
CA LEU A 114 -17.23 5.95 7.09
C LEU A 114 -16.54 5.11 8.17
N LEU A 115 -17.29 4.25 8.87
CA LEU A 115 -16.71 3.31 9.83
C LEU A 115 -15.71 2.36 9.13
N TRP A 116 -16.10 1.78 7.99
CA TRP A 116 -15.22 0.90 7.23
C TRP A 116 -13.99 1.63 6.67
N VAL A 117 -14.13 2.89 6.25
CA VAL A 117 -12.99 3.74 5.86
C VAL A 117 -12.02 3.92 7.03
N ALA A 118 -12.52 4.25 8.22
CA ALA A 118 -11.68 4.44 9.41
C ALA A 118 -10.92 3.15 9.77
N VAL A 119 -11.62 2.00 9.76
CA VAL A 119 -11.02 0.69 9.99
C VAL A 119 -9.96 0.39 8.93
N ALA A 120 -10.27 0.61 7.65
CA ALA A 120 -9.36 0.35 6.54
C ALA A 120 -8.06 1.17 6.66
N VAL A 121 -8.16 2.47 6.95
CA VAL A 121 -6.98 3.36 7.12
C VAL A 121 -6.08 2.86 8.25
N LEU A 122 -6.66 2.46 9.38
CA LEU A 122 -5.88 1.93 10.51
C LEU A 122 -5.22 0.59 10.18
N VAL A 123 -5.93 -0.31 9.51
CA VAL A 123 -5.41 -1.62 9.08
C VAL A 123 -4.29 -1.45 8.05
N ILE A 124 -4.50 -0.61 7.03
CA ILE A 124 -3.45 -0.32 6.03
C ILE A 124 -2.24 0.32 6.70
N ALA A 125 -2.44 1.28 7.61
CA ALA A 125 -1.36 1.95 8.31
C ALA A 125 -0.52 0.98 9.15
N LEU A 126 -1.16 0.04 9.85
CA LEU A 126 -0.47 -1.01 10.59
C LEU A 126 0.33 -1.93 9.67
N GLY A 127 -0.28 -2.38 8.58
CA GLY A 127 0.37 -3.23 7.58
C GLY A 127 1.57 -2.54 6.93
N CYS A 128 1.41 -1.29 6.48
CA CYS A 128 2.49 -0.47 5.92
C CYS A 128 3.63 -0.27 6.91
N SER A 129 3.31 -0.01 8.17
CA SER A 129 4.29 0.15 9.24
C SER A 129 5.14 -1.11 9.43
N LEU A 130 4.52 -2.29 9.52
CA LEU A 130 5.24 -3.58 9.65
C LEU A 130 6.10 -3.87 8.43
N TYR A 131 5.54 -3.70 7.24
CA TYR A 131 6.19 -3.98 5.98
C TYR A 131 7.41 -3.07 5.75
N GLN A 132 7.25 -1.75 5.95
CA GLN A 132 8.33 -0.78 5.78
C GLN A 132 9.42 -0.93 6.86
N THR A 133 9.04 -1.19 8.11
CA THR A 133 9.98 -1.42 9.20
C THR A 133 10.80 -2.70 8.99
N ALA A 134 10.25 -3.70 8.32
CA ALA A 134 10.99 -4.92 7.99
C ALA A 134 12.21 -4.64 7.10
N ASP A 135 12.20 -3.58 6.28
CA ASP A 135 13.32 -3.12 5.43
C ASP A 135 13.92 -4.25 4.57
N LEU A 136 13.03 -5.05 3.95
CA LEU A 136 13.37 -6.19 3.08
C LEU A 136 12.99 -5.96 1.62
N GLY A 137 12.88 -4.72 1.22
CA GLY A 137 12.44 -4.27 -0.08
C GLY A 137 11.06 -3.59 0.01
N VAL A 138 10.80 -2.70 -0.93
CA VAL A 138 9.61 -1.85 -0.93
C VAL A 138 8.85 -2.08 -2.24
N ALA A 139 7.53 -2.01 -2.19
CA ALA A 139 6.68 -2.10 -3.38
C ALA A 139 7.09 -1.04 -4.41
N PRO A 140 6.98 -1.35 -5.71
CA PRO A 140 7.40 -0.42 -6.76
C PRO A 140 6.75 0.97 -6.64
N TYR A 141 5.47 1.02 -6.30
CA TYR A 141 4.77 2.29 -6.06
C TYR A 141 5.33 3.07 -4.87
N ASP A 142 5.52 2.41 -3.74
CA ASP A 142 6.08 3.06 -2.54
C ASP A 142 7.51 3.53 -2.77
N ALA A 143 8.27 2.79 -3.58
CA ALA A 143 9.63 3.15 -3.96
C ALA A 143 9.69 4.45 -4.76
N LEU A 144 8.66 4.81 -5.55
CA LEU A 144 8.60 6.09 -6.26
C LEU A 144 8.74 7.28 -5.32
N SER A 145 7.96 7.29 -4.24
CA SER A 145 7.98 8.36 -3.24
C SER A 145 9.35 8.44 -2.54
N LEU A 146 9.95 7.30 -2.27
CA LEU A 146 11.30 7.22 -1.67
C LEU A 146 12.37 7.71 -2.64
N MET A 147 12.31 7.31 -3.91
CA MET A 147 13.24 7.75 -4.95
C MET A 147 13.14 9.26 -5.21
N LEU A 148 11.93 9.83 -5.12
CA LEU A 148 11.72 11.27 -5.21
C LEU A 148 12.34 11.99 -4.00
N ALA A 149 12.11 11.48 -2.79
CA ALA A 149 12.65 12.07 -1.57
C ALA A 149 14.19 12.01 -1.52
N ASP A 150 14.81 11.04 -2.20
CA ASP A 150 16.27 10.96 -2.30
C ASP A 150 16.89 12.02 -3.23
N ARG A 151 16.12 12.54 -4.17
CA ARG A 151 16.61 13.43 -5.24
C ARG A 151 16.13 14.86 -5.11
N LEU A 152 15.01 15.05 -4.43
CA LEU A 152 14.39 16.34 -4.25
C LEU A 152 14.59 16.84 -2.81
N PRO A 153 14.71 18.13 -2.58
CA PRO A 153 14.86 18.71 -1.24
C PRO A 153 13.54 18.68 -0.45
N PHE A 154 12.65 17.72 -0.74
CA PHE A 154 11.37 17.59 -0.09
C PHE A 154 11.35 16.39 0.88
N PRO A 155 10.67 16.52 2.03
CA PRO A 155 10.51 15.40 2.94
C PRO A 155 9.70 14.28 2.28
N TYR A 156 9.97 13.01 2.68
CA TYR A 156 9.26 11.83 2.18
C TYR A 156 7.74 12.01 2.13
N PHE A 157 7.17 12.61 3.18
CA PHE A 157 5.73 12.88 3.24
C PHE A 157 5.23 13.72 2.07
N GLY A 158 5.95 14.79 1.73
CA GLY A 158 5.60 15.63 0.56
C GLY A 158 5.67 14.86 -0.76
N CYS A 159 6.70 14.04 -0.94
CA CYS A 159 6.84 13.18 -2.12
C CYS A 159 5.73 12.14 -2.18
N ARG A 160 5.32 11.57 -1.05
CA ARG A 160 4.21 10.63 -0.96
C ARG A 160 2.88 11.27 -1.34
N VAL A 161 2.57 12.41 -0.75
CA VAL A 161 1.35 13.15 -1.09
C VAL A 161 1.31 13.52 -2.57
N PHE A 162 2.44 13.89 -3.15
CA PHE A 162 2.53 14.19 -4.58
C PHE A 162 2.23 12.96 -5.45
N THR A 163 2.82 11.79 -5.15
CA THR A 163 2.55 10.56 -5.90
C THR A 163 1.11 10.08 -5.72
N ASP A 164 0.56 10.19 -4.51
CA ASP A 164 -0.82 9.85 -4.21
C ASP A 164 -1.80 10.80 -4.95
N ALA A 165 -1.54 12.11 -4.94
CA ALA A 165 -2.34 13.08 -5.67
C ALA A 165 -2.31 12.83 -7.18
N LEU A 166 -1.14 12.52 -7.75
CA LEU A 166 -1.01 12.18 -9.17
C LEU A 166 -1.85 10.96 -9.54
N CYS A 167 -1.78 9.88 -8.76
CA CYS A 167 -2.58 8.69 -8.99
C CYS A 167 -4.09 8.96 -8.83
N ALA A 168 -4.49 9.76 -7.83
CA ALA A 168 -5.87 10.14 -7.63
C ALA A 168 -6.42 10.95 -8.81
N VAL A 169 -5.65 11.95 -9.29
CA VAL A 169 -6.04 12.75 -10.47
C VAL A 169 -6.16 11.86 -11.71
N LEU A 170 -5.21 10.97 -11.96
CA LEU A 170 -5.28 10.04 -13.09
C LEU A 170 -6.51 9.12 -12.98
N ALA A 171 -6.77 8.55 -11.80
CA ALA A 171 -7.94 7.73 -11.56
C ALA A 171 -9.24 8.51 -11.82
N PHE A 172 -9.32 9.77 -11.34
CA PHE A 172 -10.47 10.65 -11.56
C PHE A 172 -10.70 10.95 -13.05
N LEU A 173 -9.64 11.31 -13.77
CA LEU A 173 -9.72 11.61 -15.22
C LEU A 173 -10.16 10.40 -16.04
N LEU A 174 -9.83 9.20 -15.59
CA LEU A 174 -10.29 7.94 -16.20
C LEU A 174 -11.72 7.55 -15.77
N GLY A 175 -12.39 8.33 -14.92
CA GLY A 175 -13.73 8.07 -14.42
C GLY A 175 -13.76 7.03 -13.29
N GLY A 176 -12.67 6.87 -12.55
CA GLY A 176 -12.59 6.00 -11.37
C GLY A 176 -13.27 6.63 -10.16
N LEU A 177 -13.61 5.77 -9.19
CA LEU A 177 -14.21 6.20 -7.93
C LEU A 177 -13.16 6.87 -7.03
N ILE A 178 -13.13 8.20 -7.08
CA ILE A 178 -12.41 9.03 -6.11
C ILE A 178 -13.46 9.60 -5.15
N GLY A 179 -13.42 9.12 -3.92
CA GLY A 179 -14.39 9.51 -2.89
C GLY A 179 -13.73 10.18 -1.68
N LEU A 180 -14.58 10.53 -0.71
CA LEU A 180 -14.13 11.05 0.59
C LEU A 180 -13.09 10.14 1.24
N GLY A 181 -13.25 8.82 1.08
CA GLY A 181 -12.29 7.84 1.58
C GLY A 181 -10.90 8.02 1.01
N THR A 182 -10.77 8.27 -0.29
CA THR A 182 -9.45 8.49 -0.93
C THR A 182 -8.75 9.73 -0.35
N LEU A 183 -9.50 10.80 -0.09
CA LEU A 183 -8.95 12.00 0.55
C LEU A 183 -8.51 11.70 2.00
N ILE A 184 -9.35 11.00 2.76
CA ILE A 184 -9.03 10.57 4.14
C ILE A 184 -7.76 9.70 4.15
N CYS A 185 -7.63 8.78 3.20
CA CYS A 185 -6.45 7.93 3.08
C CYS A 185 -5.19 8.74 2.74
N ALA A 186 -5.26 9.61 1.73
CA ALA A 186 -4.12 10.39 1.26
C ALA A 186 -3.50 11.27 2.37
N PHE A 187 -4.34 11.87 3.22
CA PHE A 187 -3.88 12.72 4.32
C PHE A 187 -3.71 11.99 5.65
N GLY A 188 -4.52 10.97 5.91
CA GLY A 188 -4.55 10.26 7.19
C GLY A 188 -3.52 9.15 7.30
N LEU A 189 -3.20 8.46 6.21
CA LEU A 189 -2.36 7.26 6.26
C LEU A 189 -0.96 7.54 6.84
N GLY A 190 -0.32 8.63 6.41
CA GLY A 190 1.04 8.98 6.82
C GLY A 190 1.24 9.11 8.35
N PRO A 191 0.44 9.92 9.05
CA PRO A 191 0.50 10.05 10.50
C PRO A 191 0.30 8.72 11.24
N PHE A 192 -0.68 7.89 10.83
CA PHE A 192 -0.93 6.59 11.45
C PHE A 192 0.18 5.59 11.18
N VAL A 193 0.75 5.55 9.98
CA VAL A 193 1.94 4.72 9.67
C VAL A 193 3.08 5.11 10.60
N GLN A 194 3.35 6.40 10.76
CA GLN A 194 4.43 6.87 11.65
C GLN A 194 4.17 6.50 13.12
N PHE A 195 2.93 6.61 13.58
CA PHE A 195 2.53 6.21 14.92
C PHE A 195 2.78 4.72 15.16
N PHE A 196 2.28 3.85 14.27
CA PHE A 196 2.48 2.40 14.39
C PHE A 196 3.95 1.99 14.24
N THR A 197 4.72 2.67 13.40
CA THR A 197 6.16 2.42 13.25
C THR A 197 6.87 2.58 14.58
N ARG A 198 6.70 3.72 15.24
CA ARG A 198 7.41 4.05 16.50
C ARG A 198 6.92 3.24 17.67
N HIS A 199 5.61 3.01 17.80
CA HIS A 199 5.04 2.42 19.00
C HIS A 199 4.91 0.90 18.92
N PHE A 200 4.79 0.35 17.74
CA PHE A 200 4.51 -1.07 17.54
C PHE A 200 5.59 -1.79 16.71
N SER A 201 5.81 -1.39 15.46
CA SER A 201 6.58 -2.18 14.50
C SER A 201 8.07 -2.25 14.84
N GLU A 202 8.71 -1.13 15.24
CA GLU A 202 10.13 -1.12 15.66
C GLU A 202 10.36 -2.03 16.88
N LYS A 203 9.42 -2.05 17.82
CA LYS A 203 9.50 -2.89 19.03
C LYS A 203 9.27 -4.37 18.70
N LEU A 204 8.27 -4.68 17.90
CA LEU A 204 7.92 -6.05 17.51
C LEU A 204 9.03 -6.71 16.71
N LEU A 205 9.55 -6.00 15.72
CA LEU A 205 10.61 -6.52 14.85
C LEU A 205 12.01 -6.43 15.52
N ARG A 206 12.13 -5.68 16.61
CA ARG A 206 13.41 -5.35 17.27
C ARG A 206 14.43 -4.82 16.27
N TYR A 207 13.95 -4.03 15.34
CA TYR A 207 14.72 -3.45 14.25
C TYR A 207 14.24 -2.03 14.00
N LYS A 208 15.20 -1.14 13.82
CA LYS A 208 14.95 0.26 13.47
C LYS A 208 15.63 0.51 12.14
N PRO A 209 14.88 0.80 11.09
CA PRO A 209 15.46 1.17 9.80
C PRO A 209 16.35 2.40 9.99
N GLU A 210 17.57 2.37 9.45
CA GLU A 210 18.39 3.56 9.42
C GLU A 210 17.64 4.65 8.63
N LYS A 211 17.47 5.82 9.24
CA LYS A 211 17.01 7.01 8.53
C LYS A 211 18.07 7.35 7.49
N LYS A 212 17.76 7.08 6.25
CA LYS A 212 18.58 7.50 5.11
C LYS A 212 18.17 8.88 4.67
#